data_80e556564a497da5b47f7c9d4de53a79
#
_entry.id   80e556564a497da5b47f7c9d4de53a79
#
_cell.length_a   1.000
_cell.length_b   1.000
_cell.length_c   1.000
_cell.angle_alpha   90.00
_cell.angle_beta   90.00
_cell.angle_gamma   90.00
#
_symmetry.space_group_name_H-M   'P 1'
#
loop_
_entity.id
_entity.type
_entity.pdbx_description
1 polymer ?
#
loop_
_entity_poly.entity_id
_entity_poly.type
_entity_poly.pdbx_seq_one_letter_code
_entity_poly.pdbx_strand_id
1 'polypeptide(L)'
;IHALNDSITLVHPEAFKLYISARSNILDDDGAVVFKGTWMRLMRRTVRDYLFRGTAAQETLAHWANIRRGEKLYISPFKDKANLQFDSSFAYEVPVLNNTATGLFNAMPSDTPRYSELQSILPAFERFEDVSPELLAKDSLLREFIGGGKYSY
;
A
#
# COMPACT_ATOMS: atom_id res chain seq x y z
N ILE A 1 10.96 -6.82 -10.87
CA ILE A 1 11.03 -8.00 -11.77
C ILE A 1 12.41 -8.11 -12.40
N HIS A 2 12.98 -7.03 -12.90
CA HIS A 2 14.30 -6.97 -13.49
C HIS A 2 15.41 -7.49 -12.56
N ALA A 3 15.39 -7.09 -11.30
CA ALA A 3 16.41 -7.48 -10.33
C ALA A 3 16.34 -8.96 -9.90
N LEU A 4 15.31 -9.67 -10.32
CA LEU A 4 15.07 -11.09 -10.00
C LEU A 4 15.51 -12.03 -11.12
N ASN A 5 15.76 -11.52 -12.33
CA ASN A 5 16.07 -12.34 -13.49
C ASN A 5 17.49 -12.04 -13.96
N ASP A 6 18.41 -12.93 -13.59
CA ASP A 6 19.82 -12.79 -13.96
C ASP A 6 20.04 -12.78 -15.48
N SER A 7 19.19 -13.47 -16.25
CA SER A 7 19.26 -13.44 -17.72
C SER A 7 19.04 -12.03 -18.29
N ILE A 8 18.25 -11.20 -17.61
CA ILE A 8 18.01 -9.81 -18.02
C ILE A 8 19.08 -8.89 -17.45
N THR A 9 19.43 -9.05 -16.18
CA THR A 9 20.39 -8.17 -15.51
C THR A 9 21.82 -8.35 -16.00
N LEU A 10 22.17 -9.55 -16.47
CA LEU A 10 23.48 -9.84 -17.05
C LEU A 10 23.60 -9.32 -18.49
N VAL A 11 22.50 -9.29 -19.24
CA VAL A 11 22.47 -8.74 -20.62
C VAL A 11 22.46 -7.20 -20.62
N HIS A 12 21.91 -6.59 -19.56
CA HIS A 12 21.84 -5.13 -19.40
C HIS A 12 22.44 -4.70 -18.06
N PRO A 13 23.74 -4.92 -17.84
CA PRO A 13 24.39 -4.58 -16.57
C PRO A 13 24.40 -3.07 -16.29
N GLU A 14 24.36 -2.25 -17.34
CA GLU A 14 24.31 -0.79 -17.29
C GLU A 14 22.94 -0.21 -16.94
N ALA A 15 21.87 -1.05 -16.93
CA ALA A 15 20.53 -0.59 -16.67
C ALA A 15 20.40 0.00 -15.26
N PHE A 16 19.87 1.21 -15.16
CA PHE A 16 19.59 1.84 -13.88
C PHE A 16 18.46 1.08 -13.17
N LYS A 17 18.72 0.63 -11.96
CA LYS A 17 17.80 -0.18 -11.15
C LYS A 17 17.14 0.69 -10.09
N LEU A 18 15.83 0.84 -10.18
CA LEU A 18 15.02 1.59 -9.24
C LEU A 18 14.13 0.63 -8.41
N TYR A 19 14.27 0.68 -7.09
CA TYR A 19 13.36 0.01 -6.17
C TYR A 19 12.34 1.01 -5.64
N ILE A 20 11.07 0.80 -5.94
CA ILE A 20 9.97 1.67 -5.48
C ILE A 20 9.07 0.89 -4.55
N SER A 21 8.79 1.46 -3.39
CA SER A 21 7.86 0.87 -2.42
C SER A 21 7.35 1.93 -1.44
N ALA A 22 6.06 1.87 -1.10
CA ALA A 22 5.53 2.57 0.05
C ALA A 22 5.90 1.78 1.32
N ARG A 23 6.82 2.30 2.12
CA ARG A 23 7.41 1.55 3.25
C ARG A 23 7.55 2.35 4.54
N SER A 24 7.37 3.66 4.50
CA SER A 24 7.47 4.48 5.70
C SER A 24 6.34 4.17 6.67
N ASN A 25 6.70 4.09 7.96
CA ASN A 25 5.73 4.13 9.04
C ASN A 25 5.38 5.59 9.32
N ILE A 26 4.18 5.83 9.84
CA ILE A 26 3.82 7.10 10.45
C ILE A 26 4.10 6.99 11.95
N LEU A 27 4.81 7.98 12.47
CA LEU A 27 5.21 8.05 13.87
C LEU A 27 4.44 9.19 14.55
N ASP A 28 4.23 9.08 15.86
CA ASP A 28 3.81 10.21 16.69
C ASP A 28 5.01 11.06 17.14
N ASP A 29 4.72 12.09 17.93
CA ASP A 29 5.74 13.04 18.41
C ASP A 29 6.79 12.39 19.31
N ASP A 30 6.45 11.26 19.94
CA ASP A 30 7.37 10.48 20.77
C ASP A 30 8.17 9.44 19.94
N GLY A 31 7.95 9.37 18.64
CA GLY A 31 8.59 8.43 17.72
C GLY A 31 8.00 7.03 17.74
N ALA A 32 6.86 6.82 18.39
CA ALA A 32 6.17 5.53 18.36
C ALA A 32 5.40 5.34 17.06
N VAL A 33 5.38 4.11 16.55
CA VAL A 33 4.69 3.80 15.28
C VAL A 33 3.18 3.81 15.50
N VAL A 34 2.50 4.74 14.87
CA VAL A 34 1.03 4.87 14.89
C VAL A 34 0.37 4.20 13.70
N PHE A 35 1.03 4.18 12.54
CA PHE A 35 0.53 3.49 11.37
C PHE A 35 1.68 2.85 10.59
N LYS A 36 1.60 1.54 10.37
CA LYS A 36 2.68 0.78 9.71
C LYS A 36 2.60 0.93 8.19
N GLY A 37 3.76 1.05 7.52
CA GLY A 37 3.82 1.05 6.06
C GLY A 37 3.19 -0.18 5.41
N THR A 38 3.19 -1.32 6.10
CA THR A 38 2.48 -2.53 5.63
C THR A 38 0.97 -2.38 5.66
N TRP A 39 0.42 -1.65 6.64
CA TRP A 39 -1.00 -1.33 6.72
C TRP A 39 -1.41 -0.35 5.63
N MET A 40 -0.56 0.65 5.37
CA MET A 40 -0.75 1.60 4.27
C MET A 40 -0.87 0.87 2.92
N ARG A 41 -0.03 -0.11 2.68
CA ARG A 41 -0.07 -0.92 1.45
C ARG A 41 -1.31 -1.82 1.37
N LEU A 42 -1.74 -2.39 2.49
CA LEU A 42 -3.00 -3.14 2.56
C LEU A 42 -4.18 -2.21 2.27
N MET A 43 -4.24 -1.05 2.92
CA MET A 43 -5.27 -0.03 2.70
C MET A 43 -5.34 0.40 1.22
N ARG A 44 -4.22 0.81 0.61
CA ARG A 44 -4.15 1.17 -0.81
C ARG A 44 -4.71 0.06 -1.70
N ARG A 45 -4.27 -1.17 -1.46
CA ARG A 45 -4.71 -2.33 -2.25
C ARG A 45 -6.20 -2.59 -2.09
N THR A 46 -6.70 -2.62 -0.86
CA THR A 46 -8.11 -2.91 -0.59
C THR A 46 -9.01 -1.87 -1.25
N VAL A 47 -8.71 -0.59 -1.11
CA VAL A 47 -9.49 0.50 -1.72
C VAL A 47 -9.45 0.39 -3.25
N ARG A 48 -8.27 0.26 -3.86
CA ARG A 48 -8.14 0.16 -5.31
C ARG A 48 -8.83 -1.08 -5.88
N ASP A 49 -8.59 -2.25 -5.29
CA ASP A 49 -9.10 -3.51 -5.80
C ASP A 49 -10.63 -3.57 -5.69
N TYR A 50 -11.20 -2.94 -4.64
CA TYR A 50 -12.63 -2.77 -4.49
C TYR A 50 -13.23 -1.80 -5.53
N LEU A 51 -12.66 -0.60 -5.66
CA LEU A 51 -13.23 0.45 -6.52
C LEU A 51 -13.05 0.18 -8.03
N PHE A 52 -11.94 -0.45 -8.42
CA PHE A 52 -11.55 -0.51 -9.84
C PHE A 52 -11.33 -1.91 -10.40
N ARG A 53 -11.29 -2.95 -9.56
CA ARG A 53 -10.98 -4.32 -10.01
C ARG A 53 -12.07 -5.33 -9.69
N GLY A 54 -13.18 -4.90 -9.09
CA GLY A 54 -14.30 -5.75 -8.73
C GLY A 54 -13.94 -6.83 -7.70
N THR A 55 -12.85 -6.66 -6.95
CA THR A 55 -12.41 -7.60 -5.92
C THR A 55 -12.98 -7.18 -4.57
N ALA A 56 -13.68 -8.08 -3.90
CA ALA A 56 -14.20 -7.79 -2.59
C ALA A 56 -13.08 -7.56 -1.55
N ALA A 57 -13.32 -6.66 -0.60
CA ALA A 57 -12.31 -6.30 0.39
C ALA A 57 -11.82 -7.49 1.23
N GLN A 58 -12.71 -8.42 1.56
CA GLN A 58 -12.37 -9.68 2.26
C GLN A 58 -11.46 -10.59 1.44
N GLU A 59 -11.60 -10.63 0.12
CA GLU A 59 -10.72 -11.41 -0.76
C GLU A 59 -9.30 -10.82 -0.76
N THR A 60 -9.20 -9.49 -0.82
CA THR A 60 -7.90 -8.80 -0.72
C THR A 60 -7.21 -9.12 0.60
N LEU A 61 -7.94 -9.11 1.72
CA LEU A 61 -7.40 -9.45 3.04
C LEU A 61 -6.96 -10.92 3.10
N ALA A 62 -7.77 -11.85 2.60
CA ALA A 62 -7.44 -13.28 2.57
C ALA A 62 -6.14 -13.57 1.80
N HIS A 63 -5.92 -12.85 0.69
CA HIS A 63 -4.71 -12.99 -0.13
C HIS A 63 -3.49 -12.21 0.40
N TRP A 64 -3.68 -11.34 1.38
CA TRP A 64 -2.61 -10.46 1.86
C TRP A 64 -1.36 -11.20 2.36
N ALA A 65 -1.54 -12.33 3.05
CA ALA A 65 -0.40 -13.14 3.50
C ALA A 65 0.47 -13.65 2.35
N ASN A 66 -0.16 -14.12 1.27
CA ASN A 66 0.55 -14.62 0.11
C ASN A 66 1.32 -13.49 -0.59
N ILE A 67 0.73 -12.30 -0.67
CA ILE A 67 1.38 -11.10 -1.21
C ILE A 67 2.61 -10.76 -0.36
N ARG A 68 2.47 -10.71 0.96
CA ARG A 68 3.57 -10.43 1.89
C ARG A 68 4.69 -11.48 1.82
N ARG A 69 4.30 -12.75 1.66
CA ARG A 69 5.26 -13.84 1.45
C ARG A 69 6.03 -13.66 0.14
N GLY A 70 5.33 -13.36 -0.95
CA GLY A 70 5.95 -13.09 -2.25
C GLY A 70 6.93 -11.93 -2.20
N GLU A 71 6.55 -10.84 -1.55
CA GLU A 71 7.44 -9.68 -1.34
C GLU A 71 8.70 -10.05 -0.56
N LYS A 72 8.52 -10.78 0.54
CA LYS A 72 9.65 -11.20 1.41
C LYS A 72 10.61 -12.12 0.67
N LEU A 73 10.12 -13.00 -0.20
CA LEU A 73 10.94 -13.99 -0.89
C LEU A 73 11.55 -13.44 -2.18
N TYR A 74 10.80 -12.62 -2.93
CA TYR A 74 11.12 -12.31 -4.32
C TYR A 74 11.33 -10.83 -4.62
N ILE A 75 11.12 -9.93 -3.65
CA ILE A 75 11.28 -8.50 -3.86
C ILE A 75 12.24 -7.90 -2.84
N SER A 76 11.92 -8.02 -1.56
CA SER A 76 12.71 -7.37 -0.49
C SER A 76 14.19 -7.78 -0.42
N PRO A 77 14.59 -9.04 -0.69
CA PRO A 77 16.01 -9.43 -0.67
C PRO A 77 16.86 -8.74 -1.74
N PHE A 78 16.22 -8.20 -2.78
CA PHE A 78 16.91 -7.60 -3.92
C PHE A 78 16.96 -6.07 -3.87
N LYS A 79 16.36 -5.45 -2.85
CA LYS A 79 16.35 -3.99 -2.71
C LYS A 79 17.75 -3.36 -2.72
N ASP A 80 18.72 -4.06 -2.13
CA ASP A 80 20.11 -3.58 -2.02
C ASP A 80 20.90 -3.72 -3.33
N LYS A 81 20.32 -4.40 -4.33
CA LYS A 81 20.85 -4.45 -5.70
C LYS A 81 20.38 -3.25 -6.55
N ALA A 82 19.49 -2.42 -6.03
CA ALA A 82 19.01 -1.24 -6.74
C ALA A 82 20.01 -0.08 -6.60
N ASN A 83 20.15 0.70 -7.67
CA ASN A 83 20.94 1.92 -7.67
C ASN A 83 20.27 3.03 -6.85
N LEU A 84 18.93 3.04 -6.81
CA LEU A 84 18.14 3.96 -6.00
C LEU A 84 16.96 3.23 -5.37
N GLN A 85 16.75 3.49 -4.08
CA GLN A 85 15.56 3.05 -3.36
C GLN A 85 14.66 4.27 -3.14
N PHE A 86 13.48 4.26 -3.76
CA PHE A 86 12.51 5.33 -3.67
C PHE A 86 11.32 4.91 -2.80
N ASP A 87 11.04 5.71 -1.76
CA ASP A 87 9.85 5.52 -0.94
C ASP A 87 8.69 6.33 -1.52
N SER A 88 7.64 5.65 -1.92
CA SER A 88 6.44 6.27 -2.49
C SER A 88 5.33 6.50 -1.47
N SER A 89 5.66 6.54 -0.18
CA SER A 89 4.70 6.87 0.88
C SER A 89 4.46 8.38 0.94
N PHE A 90 3.21 8.79 1.15
CA PHE A 90 2.84 10.17 1.43
C PHE A 90 2.28 10.30 2.84
N ALA A 91 2.64 11.36 3.56
CA ALA A 91 2.16 11.60 4.92
C ALA A 91 0.63 11.74 5.03
N TYR A 92 -0.03 12.16 3.95
CA TYR A 92 -1.48 12.41 3.89
C TYR A 92 -2.31 11.25 3.33
N GLU A 93 -1.71 10.09 3.06
CA GLU A 93 -2.45 8.94 2.49
C GLU A 93 -3.52 8.40 3.41
N VAL A 94 -3.16 8.21 4.68
CA VAL A 94 -4.10 7.68 5.67
C VAL A 94 -5.29 8.64 5.79
N PRO A 95 -5.11 9.94 6.05
CA PRO A 95 -6.21 10.91 6.05
C PRO A 95 -7.12 10.86 4.81
N VAL A 96 -6.56 10.71 3.62
CA VAL A 96 -7.33 10.71 2.37
C VAL A 96 -8.11 9.41 2.15
N LEU A 97 -7.51 8.28 2.52
CA LEU A 97 -8.09 6.95 2.28
C LEU A 97 -8.91 6.44 3.47
N ASN A 98 -8.81 7.11 4.63
CA ASN A 98 -9.35 6.68 5.92
C ASN A 98 -10.83 6.30 5.83
N ASN A 99 -11.68 7.20 5.40
CA ASN A 99 -13.12 6.99 5.36
C ASN A 99 -13.50 5.77 4.50
N THR A 100 -12.94 5.66 3.28
CA THR A 100 -13.21 4.53 2.39
C THR A 100 -12.67 3.22 2.97
N ALA A 101 -11.43 3.23 3.45
CA ALA A 101 -10.80 2.02 3.99
C ALA A 101 -11.48 1.53 5.27
N THR A 102 -11.81 2.44 6.19
CA THR A 102 -12.52 2.12 7.43
C THR A 102 -13.91 1.54 7.14
N GLY A 103 -14.65 2.14 6.19
CA GLY A 103 -15.94 1.60 5.75
C GLY A 103 -15.83 0.17 5.22
N LEU A 104 -14.85 -0.10 4.36
CA LEU A 104 -14.60 -1.43 3.80
C LEU A 104 -14.19 -2.44 4.88
N PHE A 105 -13.32 -2.04 5.82
CA PHE A 105 -12.83 -2.94 6.86
C PHE A 105 -13.91 -3.26 7.90
N ASN A 106 -14.72 -2.27 8.31
CA ASN A 106 -15.83 -2.48 9.23
C ASN A 106 -16.97 -3.33 8.64
N ALA A 107 -17.13 -3.31 7.32
CA ALA A 107 -18.14 -4.13 6.63
C ALA A 107 -17.73 -5.60 6.48
N MET A 108 -16.49 -5.96 6.82
CA MET A 108 -16.03 -7.35 6.71
C MET A 108 -16.63 -8.23 7.81
N PRO A 109 -17.13 -9.43 7.46
CA PRO A 109 -17.54 -10.42 8.44
C PRO A 109 -16.36 -10.84 9.35
N SER A 110 -16.64 -11.09 10.63
CA SER A 110 -15.63 -11.47 11.62
C SER A 110 -14.97 -12.83 11.36
N ASP A 111 -15.61 -13.69 10.57
CA ASP A 111 -15.08 -14.97 10.11
C ASP A 111 -14.20 -14.86 8.85
N THR A 112 -14.01 -13.64 8.33
CA THR A 112 -13.09 -13.40 7.21
C THR A 112 -11.67 -13.87 7.57
N PRO A 113 -11.00 -14.63 6.71
CA PRO A 113 -9.63 -15.04 6.94
C PRO A 113 -8.72 -13.83 7.25
N ARG A 114 -7.98 -13.91 8.38
CA ARG A 114 -7.09 -12.85 8.87
C ARG A 114 -7.79 -11.60 9.42
N TYR A 115 -9.07 -11.68 9.72
CA TYR A 115 -9.83 -10.57 10.33
C TYR A 115 -9.12 -9.98 11.57
N SER A 116 -8.40 -10.81 12.35
CA SER A 116 -7.64 -10.34 13.51
C SER A 116 -6.60 -9.26 13.20
N GLU A 117 -6.13 -9.18 11.95
CA GLU A 117 -5.23 -8.08 11.55
C GLU A 117 -5.93 -6.72 11.58
N LEU A 118 -7.22 -6.69 11.25
CA LEU A 118 -8.02 -5.47 11.27
C LEU A 118 -8.23 -4.92 12.68
N GLN A 119 -8.21 -5.78 13.70
CA GLN A 119 -8.32 -5.37 15.11
C GLN A 119 -7.18 -4.41 15.54
N SER A 120 -6.02 -4.53 14.88
CA SER A 120 -4.89 -3.61 15.12
C SER A 120 -4.92 -2.38 14.20
N ILE A 121 -5.51 -2.51 13.01
CA ILE A 121 -5.53 -1.45 12.00
C ILE A 121 -6.65 -0.45 12.26
N LEU A 122 -7.86 -0.93 12.58
CA LEU A 122 -9.03 -0.08 12.78
C LEU A 122 -8.83 0.99 13.86
N PRO A 123 -8.31 0.69 15.07
CA PRO A 123 -8.05 1.73 16.05
C PRO A 123 -6.98 2.74 15.62
N ALA A 124 -6.08 2.35 14.73
CA ALA A 124 -5.05 3.27 14.21
C ALA A 124 -5.64 4.33 13.29
N PHE A 125 -6.73 4.04 12.58
CA PHE A 125 -7.42 5.02 11.76
C PHE A 125 -8.05 6.15 12.57
N GLU A 126 -8.53 5.87 13.77
CA GLU A 126 -9.16 6.87 14.67
C GLU A 126 -8.19 8.00 15.08
N ARG A 127 -6.90 7.81 14.86
CA ARG A 127 -5.86 8.81 15.15
C ARG A 127 -5.69 9.86 14.04
N PHE A 128 -6.42 9.74 12.94
CA PHE A 128 -6.30 10.62 11.79
C PHE A 128 -7.63 11.31 11.49
N GLU A 129 -7.55 12.60 11.23
CA GLU A 129 -8.67 13.33 10.66
C GLU A 129 -8.80 13.04 9.17
N ASP A 130 -10.04 13.00 8.66
CA ASP A 130 -10.29 12.78 7.25
C ASP A 130 -9.93 14.01 6.41
N VAL A 131 -9.29 13.77 5.28
CA VAL A 131 -8.99 14.79 4.28
C VAL A 131 -9.77 14.47 3.02
N SER A 132 -10.54 15.48 2.52
CA SER A 132 -11.31 15.31 1.29
C SER A 132 -10.40 14.99 0.11
N PRO A 133 -10.70 13.90 -0.64
CA PRO A 133 -9.99 13.59 -1.88
C PRO A 133 -10.00 14.71 -2.92
N GLU A 134 -10.96 15.62 -2.84
CA GLU A 134 -11.07 16.77 -3.75
C GLU A 134 -9.89 17.74 -3.65
N LEU A 135 -9.23 17.78 -2.49
CA LEU A 135 -8.04 18.60 -2.26
C LEU A 135 -6.78 18.04 -2.96
N LEU A 136 -6.82 16.80 -3.45
CA LEU A 136 -5.67 16.20 -4.13
C LEU A 136 -5.56 16.72 -5.56
N ALA A 137 -4.33 17.04 -5.97
CA ALA A 137 -4.00 17.33 -7.34
C ALA A 137 -4.41 16.17 -8.28
N LYS A 138 -4.81 16.48 -9.50
CA LYS A 138 -5.26 15.47 -10.47
C LYS A 138 -4.16 14.52 -10.95
N ASP A 139 -2.90 14.90 -10.79
CA ASP A 139 -1.71 14.10 -11.11
C ASP A 139 -1.08 13.44 -9.87
N SER A 140 -1.73 13.53 -8.70
CA SER A 140 -1.29 12.82 -7.51
C SER A 140 -1.30 11.30 -7.73
N LEU A 141 -0.26 10.60 -7.26
CA LEU A 141 -0.19 9.14 -7.27
C LEU A 141 -1.39 8.50 -6.54
N LEU A 142 -1.92 9.15 -5.50
CA LEU A 142 -3.07 8.61 -4.77
C LEU A 142 -4.34 8.48 -5.63
N ARG A 143 -4.41 9.20 -6.76
CA ARG A 143 -5.52 9.06 -7.71
C ARG A 143 -5.62 7.67 -8.32
N GLU A 144 -4.53 6.90 -8.37
CA GLU A 144 -4.57 5.48 -8.74
C GLU A 144 -5.50 4.66 -7.84
N PHE A 145 -5.64 5.05 -6.57
CA PHE A 145 -6.40 4.30 -5.57
C PHE A 145 -7.83 4.80 -5.40
N ILE A 146 -8.10 6.07 -5.70
CA ILE A 146 -9.40 6.73 -5.45
C ILE A 146 -10.07 7.26 -6.71
N GLY A 147 -9.41 7.25 -7.85
CA GLY A 147 -9.92 7.78 -9.12
C GLY A 147 -9.90 9.31 -9.24
N GLY A 148 -10.54 9.80 -10.31
CA GLY A 148 -10.64 11.23 -10.58
C GLY A 148 -9.31 11.90 -10.96
N GLY A 149 -8.32 11.11 -11.35
CA GLY A 149 -7.01 11.57 -11.76
C GLY A 149 -6.93 12.02 -13.21
N LYS A 150 -5.76 12.54 -13.59
CA LYS A 150 -5.42 12.92 -14.97
C LYS A 150 -5.23 11.70 -15.87
N TYR A 151 -4.82 10.57 -15.28
CA TYR A 151 -4.54 9.33 -15.99
C TYR A 151 -5.70 8.35 -15.83
N SER A 152 -6.03 7.64 -16.93
CA SER A 152 -6.95 6.48 -16.91
C SER A 152 -6.14 5.21 -16.71
N TYR A 153 -6.63 4.32 -15.85
CA TYR A 153 -5.99 3.05 -15.49
C TYR A 153 -6.82 1.87 -15.96
#